data_c1cbfbe9c26a4b0854d29198c19597c6
#
_entry.id   c1cbfbe9c26a4b0854d29198c19597c6
#
_cell.length_a   1.000
_cell.length_b   1.000
_cell.length_c   1.000
_cell.angle_alpha   90.00
_cell.angle_beta   90.00
_cell.angle_gamma   90.00
#
_symmetry.space_group_name_H-M   'P 1'
#
loop_
_entity.id
_entity.type
_entity.pdbx_description
1 polymer ?
#
loop_
_entity_poly.entity_id
_entity_poly.type
_entity_poly.pdbx_seq_one_letter_code
_entity_poly.pdbx_strand_id
1 'polypeptide(L)'
;MGKLDGTRTLENLMKAFAGESQARMRYTYFASIAKKEGYEQIAAIFQETADNEKEHAELFYKHIVKNVDELPVTIHVDADYPVELRSTLENLKASAAGENEEWTKLYPKFANIAEEEGFKDIANTFRQVAKVEERHEARYLKLAKNVEEGKVFKKDKKVLWKCRNCGYVLEAEEAPEKCPACQHARSYFELFVENY
;
A
#
# COMPACT_ATOMS: atom_id res chain seq x y z
N MET A 1 20.71 -0.89 25.39
CA MET A 1 20.25 -0.44 24.09
C MET A 1 20.84 0.94 23.88
N GLY A 2 21.50 1.23 22.77
CA GLY A 2 22.04 2.57 22.49
C GLY A 2 20.87 3.55 22.26
N LYS A 3 21.15 4.84 22.50
CA LYS A 3 20.19 5.92 22.24
C LYS A 3 20.23 6.32 20.77
N LEU A 4 19.10 6.73 20.21
CA LEU A 4 18.98 7.11 18.79
C LEU A 4 19.50 8.51 18.48
N ASP A 5 19.65 9.38 19.49
CA ASP A 5 20.00 10.79 19.30
C ASP A 5 21.33 10.95 18.53
N GLY A 6 21.25 11.73 17.43
CA GLY A 6 22.40 11.99 16.54
C GLY A 6 22.80 10.83 15.61
N THR A 7 22.01 9.75 15.56
CA THR A 7 22.31 8.61 14.67
C THR A 7 21.63 8.74 13.30
N ARG A 8 22.21 8.10 12.29
CA ARG A 8 21.58 7.95 10.95
C ARG A 8 20.30 7.11 11.04
N THR A 9 20.23 6.18 11.98
CA THR A 9 19.05 5.35 12.22
C THR A 9 17.85 6.20 12.64
N LEU A 10 18.03 7.23 13.48
CA LEU A 10 16.96 8.16 13.84
C LEU A 10 16.43 8.92 12.64
N GLU A 11 17.33 9.45 11.79
CA GLU A 11 16.93 10.13 10.56
C GLU A 11 16.17 9.20 9.61
N ASN A 12 16.63 7.96 9.44
CA ASN A 12 16.01 6.97 8.57
C ASN A 12 14.62 6.55 9.08
N LEU A 13 14.46 6.39 10.39
CA LEU A 13 13.14 6.13 11.00
C LEU A 13 12.17 7.29 10.75
N MET A 14 12.64 8.55 10.86
CA MET A 14 11.80 9.70 10.62
C MET A 14 11.45 9.86 9.12
N LYS A 15 12.41 9.57 8.21
CA LYS A 15 12.17 9.50 6.77
C LYS A 15 11.12 8.44 6.42
N ALA A 16 11.24 7.25 6.99
CA ALA A 16 10.29 6.17 6.79
C ALA A 16 8.89 6.54 7.35
N PHE A 17 8.81 7.03 8.58
CA PHE A 17 7.54 7.50 9.16
C PHE A 17 6.83 8.54 8.27
N ALA A 18 7.58 9.53 7.75
CA ALA A 18 7.03 10.54 6.84
C ALA A 18 6.62 9.93 5.50
N GLY A 19 7.42 8.98 4.98
CA GLY A 19 7.15 8.21 3.77
C GLY A 19 5.83 7.47 3.84
N GLU A 20 5.65 6.63 4.86
CA GLU A 20 4.42 5.87 5.09
C GLU A 20 3.19 6.79 5.34
N SER A 21 3.40 7.86 6.11
CA SER A 21 2.32 8.82 6.40
C SER A 21 1.79 9.49 5.14
N GLN A 22 2.68 9.93 4.23
CA GLN A 22 2.24 10.51 2.96
C GLN A 22 1.70 9.46 2.00
N ALA A 23 2.27 8.22 1.97
CA ALA A 23 1.76 7.11 1.15
C ALA A 23 0.32 6.76 1.55
N ARG A 24 0.05 6.63 2.84
CA ARG A 24 -1.30 6.47 3.39
C ARG A 24 -2.27 7.52 2.83
N MET A 25 -1.90 8.79 2.86
CA MET A 25 -2.77 9.87 2.38
C MET A 25 -2.95 9.80 0.85
N ARG A 26 -1.89 9.54 0.09
CA ARG A 26 -1.97 9.36 -1.37
C ARG A 26 -2.91 8.20 -1.73
N TYR A 27 -2.77 7.04 -1.09
CA TYR A 27 -3.62 5.86 -1.36
C TYR A 27 -5.08 6.11 -1.01
N THR A 28 -5.37 6.87 0.04
CA THR A 28 -6.75 7.32 0.33
C THR A 28 -7.32 8.19 -0.82
N TYR A 29 -6.51 9.08 -1.40
CA TYR A 29 -6.93 9.87 -2.55
C TYR A 29 -7.10 9.01 -3.81
N PHE A 30 -6.20 8.05 -4.04
CA PHE A 30 -6.28 7.12 -5.17
C PHE A 30 -7.50 6.21 -5.07
N ALA A 31 -7.88 5.77 -3.86
CA ALA A 31 -9.13 5.05 -3.61
C ALA A 31 -10.35 5.87 -4.07
N SER A 32 -10.37 7.18 -3.76
CA SER A 32 -11.46 8.06 -4.21
C SER A 32 -11.53 8.17 -5.73
N ILE A 33 -10.38 8.25 -6.43
CA ILE A 33 -10.33 8.27 -7.90
C ILE A 33 -10.83 6.94 -8.47
N ALA A 34 -10.32 5.81 -7.98
CA ALA A 34 -10.72 4.47 -8.44
C ALA A 34 -12.23 4.25 -8.29
N LYS A 35 -12.82 4.70 -7.19
CA LYS A 35 -14.26 4.65 -6.97
C LYS A 35 -15.04 5.48 -7.99
N LYS A 36 -14.59 6.71 -8.28
CA LYS A 36 -15.21 7.58 -9.30
C LYS A 36 -15.11 7.00 -10.70
N GLU A 37 -14.03 6.28 -11.01
CA GLU A 37 -13.82 5.60 -12.30
C GLU A 37 -14.54 4.25 -12.38
N GLY A 38 -15.24 3.82 -11.32
CA GLY A 38 -16.03 2.60 -11.31
C GLY A 38 -15.24 1.32 -10.98
N TYR A 39 -14.19 1.42 -10.19
CA TYR A 39 -13.33 0.30 -9.74
C TYR A 39 -13.44 0.11 -8.23
N GLU A 40 -14.60 -0.34 -7.73
CA GLU A 40 -14.85 -0.48 -6.27
C GLU A 40 -13.87 -1.43 -5.57
N GLN A 41 -13.43 -2.52 -6.24
CA GLN A 41 -12.43 -3.42 -5.68
C GLN A 41 -11.06 -2.73 -5.57
N ILE A 42 -10.64 -2.01 -6.62
CA ILE A 42 -9.35 -1.31 -6.62
C ILE A 42 -9.36 -0.21 -5.56
N ALA A 43 -10.47 0.51 -5.41
CA ALA A 43 -10.65 1.50 -4.37
C ALA A 43 -10.49 0.89 -2.96
N ALA A 44 -11.10 -0.28 -2.73
CA ALA A 44 -10.98 -0.98 -1.46
C ALA A 44 -9.54 -1.47 -1.19
N ILE A 45 -8.82 -1.91 -2.23
CA ILE A 45 -7.43 -2.34 -2.11
C ILE A 45 -6.51 -1.14 -1.78
N PHE A 46 -6.72 0.02 -2.42
CA PHE A 46 -6.00 1.23 -2.03
C PHE A 46 -6.27 1.63 -0.58
N GLN A 47 -7.52 1.53 -0.13
CA GLN A 47 -7.86 1.83 1.26
C GLN A 47 -7.22 0.84 2.24
N GLU A 48 -7.25 -0.46 1.93
CA GLU A 48 -6.57 -1.50 2.71
C GLU A 48 -5.08 -1.23 2.83
N THR A 49 -4.41 -0.92 1.70
CA THR A 49 -2.99 -0.57 1.73
C THR A 49 -2.76 0.70 2.53
N ALA A 50 -3.58 1.75 2.36
CA ALA A 50 -3.47 2.96 3.18
C ALA A 50 -3.56 2.68 4.69
N ASP A 51 -4.35 1.70 5.10
CA ASP A 51 -4.44 1.28 6.49
C ASP A 51 -3.21 0.45 6.93
N ASN A 52 -2.58 -0.31 6.01
CA ASN A 52 -1.30 -0.97 6.27
C ASN A 52 -0.17 0.06 6.47
N GLU A 53 -0.06 1.09 5.59
CA GLU A 53 0.96 2.14 5.74
C GLU A 53 0.81 2.94 7.04
N LYS A 54 -0.42 3.09 7.54
CA LYS A 54 -0.63 3.66 8.88
C LYS A 54 0.05 2.82 9.97
N GLU A 55 -0.04 1.49 9.89
CA GLU A 55 0.58 0.59 10.88
C GLU A 55 2.12 0.59 10.75
N HIS A 56 2.65 0.64 9.51
CA HIS A 56 4.09 0.80 9.27
C HIS A 56 4.61 2.12 9.85
N ALA A 57 3.92 3.22 9.57
CA ALA A 57 4.24 4.53 10.15
C ALA A 57 4.26 4.49 11.68
N GLU A 58 3.26 3.85 12.31
CA GLU A 58 3.19 3.72 13.76
C GLU A 58 4.35 2.90 14.33
N LEU A 59 4.78 1.83 13.65
CA LEU A 59 5.94 1.04 14.06
C LEU A 59 7.22 1.87 14.06
N PHE A 60 7.50 2.61 12.99
CA PHE A 60 8.67 3.48 12.90
C PHE A 60 8.64 4.59 13.96
N TYR A 61 7.49 5.20 14.16
CA TYR A 61 7.29 6.24 15.18
C TYR A 61 7.50 5.69 16.61
N LYS A 62 6.99 4.50 16.91
CA LYS A 62 7.20 3.84 18.20
C LYS A 62 8.68 3.55 18.48
N HIS A 63 9.46 3.17 17.46
CA HIS A 63 10.92 3.02 17.61
C HIS A 63 11.59 4.34 17.98
N ILE A 64 11.18 5.46 17.38
CA ILE A 64 11.69 6.79 17.72
C ILE A 64 11.35 7.10 19.18
N VAL A 65 10.07 7.11 19.53
CA VAL A 65 9.57 7.48 20.87
C VAL A 65 10.24 6.67 21.99
N LYS A 66 10.48 5.37 21.74
CA LYS A 66 11.07 4.47 22.73
C LYS A 66 12.56 4.70 22.96
N ASN A 67 13.29 5.25 21.98
CA ASN A 67 14.74 5.23 21.97
C ASN A 67 15.41 6.61 21.93
N VAL A 68 14.65 7.72 21.89
CA VAL A 68 15.17 9.09 22.09
C VAL A 68 15.31 9.40 23.58
N ASP A 69 16.21 10.33 23.92
CA ASP A 69 16.50 10.67 25.31
C ASP A 69 15.37 11.43 25.99
N GLU A 70 14.80 12.41 25.31
CA GLU A 70 13.78 13.30 25.85
C GLU A 70 12.65 13.56 24.83
N LEU A 71 11.45 13.78 25.34
CA LEU A 71 10.28 14.18 24.56
C LEU A 71 9.70 15.47 25.16
N PRO A 72 9.19 16.42 24.34
CA PRO A 72 9.12 16.37 22.88
C PRO A 72 10.46 16.65 22.19
N VAL A 73 10.73 16.02 21.06
CA VAL A 73 11.90 16.26 20.22
C VAL A 73 11.48 16.64 18.80
N THR A 74 12.26 17.51 18.13
CA THR A 74 12.10 17.83 16.71
C THR A 74 13.27 17.21 15.94
N ILE A 75 12.95 16.39 14.94
CA ILE A 75 13.93 15.70 14.12
C ILE A 75 13.88 16.32 12.73
N HIS A 76 15.02 16.88 12.30
CA HIS A 76 15.18 17.35 10.93
C HIS A 76 15.57 16.19 10.02
N VAL A 77 14.96 16.11 8.84
CA VAL A 77 15.32 15.14 7.79
C VAL A 77 15.33 15.83 6.43
N ASP A 78 16.26 15.41 5.58
CA ASP A 78 16.33 15.78 4.17
C ASP A 78 15.90 14.57 3.34
N ALA A 79 14.73 14.69 2.67
CA ALA A 79 14.12 13.59 1.94
C ALA A 79 13.18 14.09 0.83
N ASP A 80 13.13 13.32 -0.27
CA ASP A 80 12.20 13.54 -1.38
C ASP A 80 10.98 12.60 -1.24
N TYR A 81 9.79 13.11 -1.53
CA TYR A 81 8.56 12.34 -1.53
C TYR A 81 7.80 12.52 -2.85
N PRO A 82 7.21 11.43 -3.42
CA PRO A 82 6.53 11.48 -4.70
C PRO A 82 5.19 12.24 -4.61
N VAL A 83 4.86 12.93 -5.70
CA VAL A 83 3.56 13.60 -5.88
C VAL A 83 2.89 13.03 -7.12
N GLU A 84 1.70 12.44 -6.95
CA GLU A 84 0.89 11.89 -8.04
C GLU A 84 -0.60 11.97 -7.66
N LEU A 85 -1.46 12.31 -8.63
CA LEU A 85 -2.91 12.21 -8.52
C LEU A 85 -3.54 12.29 -9.92
N ARG A 86 -3.65 11.14 -10.58
CA ARG A 86 -4.19 11.04 -11.95
C ARG A 86 -5.23 9.92 -12.07
N SER A 87 -5.32 9.25 -13.22
CA SER A 87 -6.21 8.12 -13.41
C SER A 87 -5.86 6.93 -12.52
N THR A 88 -6.81 6.01 -12.31
CA THR A 88 -6.56 4.77 -11.55
C THR A 88 -5.37 3.99 -12.07
N LEU A 89 -5.22 3.87 -13.40
CA LEU A 89 -4.08 3.17 -13.99
C LEU A 89 -2.74 3.82 -13.65
N GLU A 90 -2.65 5.14 -13.80
CA GLU A 90 -1.43 5.89 -13.51
C GLU A 90 -1.11 5.87 -12.02
N ASN A 91 -2.11 6.00 -11.15
CA ASN A 91 -1.96 5.91 -9.70
C ASN A 91 -1.48 4.51 -9.26
N LEU A 92 -2.00 3.42 -9.87
CA LEU A 92 -1.51 2.06 -9.63
C LEU A 92 -0.04 1.88 -10.03
N LYS A 93 0.36 2.41 -11.19
CA LYS A 93 1.75 2.36 -11.67
C LYS A 93 2.69 3.17 -10.77
N ALA A 94 2.27 4.36 -10.36
CA ALA A 94 3.04 5.20 -9.44
C ALA A 94 3.18 4.56 -8.05
N SER A 95 2.11 3.94 -7.55
CA SER A 95 2.16 3.18 -6.29
C SER A 95 3.14 2.01 -6.39
N ALA A 96 3.04 1.18 -7.44
CA ALA A 96 3.98 0.07 -7.64
C ALA A 96 5.44 0.53 -7.70
N ALA A 97 5.73 1.68 -8.34
CA ALA A 97 7.09 2.23 -8.40
C ALA A 97 7.60 2.69 -7.03
N GLY A 98 6.73 3.28 -6.20
CA GLY A 98 7.06 3.67 -4.82
C GLY A 98 7.39 2.46 -3.96
N GLU A 99 6.49 1.46 -3.92
CA GLU A 99 6.73 0.21 -3.19
C GLU A 99 8.03 -0.48 -3.62
N ASN A 100 8.28 -0.53 -4.95
CA ASN A 100 9.53 -1.09 -5.48
C ASN A 100 10.76 -0.37 -4.93
N GLU A 101 10.75 0.95 -4.87
CA GLU A 101 11.87 1.73 -4.33
C GLU A 101 12.08 1.45 -2.84
N GLU A 102 11.01 1.32 -2.06
CA GLU A 102 11.06 1.04 -0.63
C GLU A 102 11.68 -0.32 -0.34
N TRP A 103 11.19 -1.41 -0.97
CA TRP A 103 11.69 -2.75 -0.65
C TRP A 103 13.02 -3.10 -1.31
N THR A 104 13.35 -2.49 -2.47
CA THR A 104 14.62 -2.81 -3.16
C THR A 104 15.79 -1.93 -2.72
N LYS A 105 15.53 -0.69 -2.29
CA LYS A 105 16.57 0.30 -2.03
C LYS A 105 16.52 0.88 -0.63
N LEU A 106 15.40 1.51 -0.24
CA LEU A 106 15.34 2.33 0.95
C LEU A 106 15.43 1.49 2.23
N TYR A 107 14.52 0.56 2.44
CA TYR A 107 14.45 -0.23 3.67
C TYR A 107 15.63 -1.19 3.84
N PRO A 108 16.16 -1.87 2.79
CA PRO A 108 17.41 -2.60 2.91
C PRO A 108 18.59 -1.72 3.36
N LYS A 109 18.72 -0.52 2.80
CA LYS A 109 19.75 0.45 3.19
C LYS A 109 19.59 0.89 4.64
N PHE A 110 18.36 1.24 5.04
CA PHE A 110 18.05 1.68 6.41
C PHE A 110 18.29 0.56 7.43
N ALA A 111 17.93 -0.68 7.08
CA ALA A 111 18.20 -1.85 7.90
C ALA A 111 19.70 -2.08 8.14
N ASN A 112 20.51 -1.97 7.09
CA ASN A 112 21.95 -2.15 7.20
C ASN A 112 22.58 -1.06 8.10
N ILE A 113 22.17 0.20 7.94
CA ILE A 113 22.61 1.31 8.79
C ILE A 113 22.23 1.07 10.25
N ALA A 114 20.99 0.65 10.51
CA ALA A 114 20.54 0.35 11.86
C ALA A 114 21.33 -0.80 12.50
N GLU A 115 21.71 -1.82 11.72
CA GLU A 115 22.53 -2.93 12.20
C GLU A 115 23.96 -2.49 12.49
N GLU A 116 24.59 -1.67 11.62
CA GLU A 116 25.92 -1.06 11.84
C GLU A 116 25.96 -0.22 13.12
N GLU A 117 24.89 0.51 13.43
CA GLU A 117 24.76 1.34 14.63
C GLU A 117 24.29 0.56 15.88
N GLY A 118 24.07 -0.77 15.74
CA GLY A 118 23.74 -1.68 16.85
C GLY A 118 22.25 -1.83 17.15
N PHE A 119 21.36 -1.25 16.35
CA PHE A 119 19.90 -1.30 16.51
C PHE A 119 19.28 -2.49 15.77
N LYS A 120 19.58 -3.71 16.19
CA LYS A 120 19.17 -4.95 15.51
C LYS A 120 17.66 -5.14 15.41
N ASP A 121 16.89 -4.70 16.40
CA ASP A 121 15.43 -4.74 16.39
C ASP A 121 14.85 -3.79 15.34
N ILE A 122 15.39 -2.59 15.20
CA ILE A 122 15.02 -1.62 14.17
C ILE A 122 15.38 -2.14 12.78
N ALA A 123 16.61 -2.68 12.63
CA ALA A 123 17.04 -3.31 11.38
C ALA A 123 16.09 -4.44 10.96
N ASN A 124 15.65 -5.28 11.90
CA ASN A 124 14.68 -6.33 11.63
C ASN A 124 13.32 -5.74 11.20
N THR A 125 12.84 -4.68 11.86
CA THR A 125 11.59 -4.01 11.48
C THR A 125 11.64 -3.54 10.02
N PHE A 126 12.66 -2.82 9.59
CA PHE A 126 12.82 -2.41 8.20
C PHE A 126 12.82 -3.60 7.23
N ARG A 127 13.50 -4.70 7.56
CA ARG A 127 13.51 -5.90 6.72
C ARG A 127 12.15 -6.60 6.62
N GLN A 128 11.34 -6.59 7.68
CA GLN A 128 10.01 -7.21 7.64
C GLN A 128 9.02 -6.32 6.87
N VAL A 129 9.05 -5.01 7.09
CA VAL A 129 8.21 -4.06 6.32
C VAL A 129 8.55 -4.16 4.84
N ALA A 130 9.84 -4.17 4.44
CA ALA A 130 10.25 -4.35 3.04
C ALA A 130 9.60 -5.57 2.36
N LYS A 131 9.36 -6.68 3.09
CA LYS A 131 8.66 -7.85 2.53
C LYS A 131 7.17 -7.61 2.30
N VAL A 132 6.57 -6.71 3.05
CA VAL A 132 5.18 -6.31 2.83
C VAL A 132 5.09 -5.45 1.57
N GLU A 133 6.02 -4.48 1.39
CA GLU A 133 6.04 -3.60 0.23
C GLU A 133 6.28 -4.36 -1.09
N GLU A 134 7.07 -5.46 -1.06
CA GLU A 134 7.16 -6.39 -2.19
C GLU A 134 5.78 -6.96 -2.59
N ARG A 135 4.90 -7.23 -1.62
CA ARG A 135 3.55 -7.74 -1.89
C ARG A 135 2.60 -6.65 -2.36
N HIS A 136 2.73 -5.44 -1.81
CA HIS A 136 1.99 -4.27 -2.28
C HIS A 136 2.32 -3.96 -3.74
N GLU A 137 3.61 -3.92 -4.12
CA GLU A 137 4.04 -3.75 -5.51
C GLU A 137 3.41 -4.80 -6.43
N ALA A 138 3.59 -6.09 -6.10
CA ALA A 138 3.08 -7.19 -6.93
C ALA A 138 1.57 -7.08 -7.14
N ARG A 139 0.82 -6.67 -6.12
CA ARG A 139 -0.62 -6.44 -6.17
C ARG A 139 -0.96 -5.27 -7.09
N TYR A 140 -0.30 -4.13 -6.95
CA TYR A 140 -0.52 -2.95 -7.78
C TYR A 140 -0.18 -3.20 -9.25
N LEU A 141 0.92 -3.87 -9.56
CA LEU A 141 1.27 -4.26 -10.92
C LEU A 141 0.22 -5.17 -11.56
N LYS A 142 -0.31 -6.13 -10.80
CA LYS A 142 -1.39 -7.02 -11.28
C LYS A 142 -2.66 -6.25 -11.59
N LEU A 143 -3.05 -5.31 -10.72
CA LEU A 143 -4.23 -4.46 -10.91
C LEU A 143 -4.03 -3.51 -12.10
N ALA A 144 -2.88 -2.87 -12.21
CA ALA A 144 -2.55 -2.01 -13.33
C ALA A 144 -2.66 -2.75 -14.66
N LYS A 145 -2.11 -3.96 -14.75
CA LYS A 145 -2.23 -4.83 -15.92
C LYS A 145 -3.69 -5.16 -16.25
N ASN A 146 -4.51 -5.49 -15.25
CA ASN A 146 -5.93 -5.78 -15.49
C ASN A 146 -6.68 -4.55 -16.04
N VAL A 147 -6.38 -3.35 -15.54
CA VAL A 147 -6.98 -2.10 -16.04
C VAL A 147 -6.54 -1.84 -17.49
N GLU A 148 -5.23 -1.92 -17.75
CA GLU A 148 -4.64 -1.67 -19.07
C GLU A 148 -5.14 -2.62 -20.16
N GLU A 149 -5.34 -3.90 -19.81
CA GLU A 149 -5.85 -4.94 -20.72
C GLU A 149 -7.38 -5.01 -20.78
N GLY A 150 -8.12 -4.15 -20.06
CA GLY A 150 -9.59 -4.20 -19.98
C GLY A 150 -10.13 -5.48 -19.31
N LYS A 151 -9.32 -6.12 -18.46
CA LYS A 151 -9.60 -7.41 -17.82
C LYS A 151 -10.12 -7.31 -16.38
N VAL A 152 -10.46 -6.11 -15.90
CA VAL A 152 -11.01 -5.96 -14.54
C VAL A 152 -12.34 -6.71 -14.42
N PHE A 153 -13.27 -6.53 -15.36
CA PHE A 153 -14.60 -7.12 -15.36
C PHE A 153 -14.79 -8.22 -16.41
N LYS A 154 -13.74 -8.63 -17.12
CA LYS A 154 -13.76 -9.65 -18.16
C LYS A 154 -12.57 -10.58 -18.03
N LYS A 155 -12.80 -11.88 -18.31
CA LYS A 155 -11.75 -12.92 -18.32
C LYS A 155 -11.86 -13.76 -19.60
N ASP A 156 -10.76 -14.44 -19.92
CA ASP A 156 -10.67 -15.29 -21.11
C ASP A 156 -11.46 -16.62 -20.97
N LYS A 157 -11.99 -16.89 -19.79
CA LYS A 157 -12.82 -18.05 -19.45
C LYS A 157 -13.85 -17.69 -18.38
N LYS A 158 -14.87 -18.53 -18.23
CA LYS A 158 -15.82 -18.38 -17.12
C LYS A 158 -15.13 -18.44 -15.78
N VAL A 159 -15.48 -17.50 -14.92
CA VAL A 159 -15.03 -17.37 -13.53
C VAL A 159 -16.21 -17.01 -12.64
N LEU A 160 -16.05 -17.20 -11.35
CA LEU A 160 -17.06 -16.75 -10.40
C LEU A 160 -16.86 -15.25 -10.09
N TRP A 161 -17.92 -14.48 -10.29
CA TRP A 161 -18.01 -13.06 -9.97
C TRP A 161 -18.87 -12.87 -8.73
N LYS A 162 -18.40 -12.07 -7.77
CA LYS A 162 -19.14 -11.70 -6.58
C LYS A 162 -19.48 -10.21 -6.58
N CYS A 163 -20.71 -9.88 -6.33
CA CYS A 163 -21.12 -8.50 -6.07
C CYS A 163 -20.71 -8.09 -4.65
N ARG A 164 -19.82 -7.11 -4.52
CA ARG A 164 -19.35 -6.56 -3.23
C ARG A 164 -20.47 -5.97 -2.38
N ASN A 165 -21.55 -5.48 -3.00
CA ASN A 165 -22.65 -4.85 -2.27
C ASN A 165 -23.57 -5.86 -1.58
N CYS A 166 -23.93 -6.97 -2.25
CA CYS A 166 -24.97 -7.88 -1.72
C CYS A 166 -24.53 -9.35 -1.60
N GLY A 167 -23.31 -9.68 -2.01
CA GLY A 167 -22.78 -11.04 -1.95
C GLY A 167 -23.25 -11.97 -3.07
N TYR A 168 -24.07 -11.53 -4.01
CA TYR A 168 -24.53 -12.37 -5.12
C TYR A 168 -23.35 -12.88 -5.94
N VAL A 169 -23.35 -14.19 -6.24
CA VAL A 169 -22.29 -14.87 -7.02
C VAL A 169 -22.89 -15.45 -8.29
N LEU A 170 -22.18 -15.29 -9.43
CA LEU A 170 -22.52 -15.92 -10.70
C LEU A 170 -21.27 -16.36 -11.45
N GLU A 171 -21.42 -17.35 -12.34
CA GLU A 171 -20.35 -17.81 -13.22
C GLU A 171 -20.53 -17.21 -14.62
N ALA A 172 -19.55 -16.47 -15.10
CA ALA A 172 -19.54 -15.86 -16.43
C ALA A 172 -18.11 -15.51 -16.88
N GLU A 173 -17.92 -15.28 -18.19
CA GLU A 173 -16.66 -14.71 -18.72
C GLU A 173 -16.56 -13.21 -18.39
N GLU A 174 -17.68 -12.53 -18.29
CA GLU A 174 -17.77 -11.09 -18.03
C GLU A 174 -18.79 -10.80 -16.92
N ALA A 175 -18.43 -9.93 -16.01
CA ALA A 175 -19.33 -9.44 -14.97
C ALA A 175 -20.51 -8.69 -15.61
N PRO A 176 -21.76 -8.89 -15.15
CA PRO A 176 -22.94 -8.24 -15.75
C PRO A 176 -22.91 -6.73 -15.53
N GLU A 177 -23.58 -5.98 -16.43
CA GLU A 177 -23.70 -4.51 -16.33
C GLU A 177 -24.36 -4.06 -15.01
N LYS A 178 -25.31 -4.89 -14.54
CA LYS A 178 -26.01 -4.68 -13.27
C LYS A 178 -26.15 -5.99 -12.52
N CYS A 179 -26.01 -5.95 -11.21
CA CYS A 179 -26.24 -7.09 -10.36
C CYS A 179 -27.70 -7.56 -10.44
N PRO A 180 -28.00 -8.83 -10.80
CA PRO A 180 -29.36 -9.33 -10.86
C PRO A 180 -30.13 -9.26 -9.53
N ALA A 181 -29.40 -9.33 -8.40
CA ALA A 181 -30.03 -9.34 -7.07
C ALA A 181 -30.29 -7.93 -6.51
N CYS A 182 -29.34 -6.99 -6.67
CA CYS A 182 -29.44 -5.68 -5.99
C CYS A 182 -29.35 -4.47 -6.93
N GLN A 183 -29.25 -4.68 -8.24
CA GLN A 183 -29.24 -3.66 -9.30
C GLN A 183 -28.06 -2.68 -9.25
N HIS A 184 -27.04 -2.91 -8.41
CA HIS A 184 -25.79 -2.13 -8.42
C HIS A 184 -25.03 -2.37 -9.72
N ALA A 185 -24.29 -1.36 -10.16
CA ALA A 185 -23.52 -1.38 -11.40
C ALA A 185 -22.41 -2.44 -11.39
N ARG A 186 -21.88 -2.78 -12.58
CA ARG A 186 -20.70 -3.66 -12.78
C ARG A 186 -19.52 -3.31 -11.92
N SER A 187 -19.31 -2.04 -11.60
CA SER A 187 -18.25 -1.54 -10.73
C SER A 187 -18.13 -2.28 -9.38
N TYR A 188 -19.23 -2.85 -8.90
CA TYR A 188 -19.28 -3.59 -7.64
C TYR A 188 -18.88 -5.06 -7.78
N PHE A 189 -18.53 -5.55 -8.96
CA PHE A 189 -18.12 -6.95 -9.10
C PHE A 189 -16.61 -7.13 -8.89
N GLU A 190 -16.27 -8.24 -8.27
CA GLU A 190 -14.90 -8.75 -8.10
C GLU A 190 -14.88 -10.25 -8.34
N LEU A 191 -13.69 -10.83 -8.53
CA LEU A 191 -13.54 -12.28 -8.55
C LEU A 191 -13.91 -12.84 -7.17
N PHE A 192 -14.74 -13.89 -7.17
CA PHE A 192 -15.04 -14.62 -5.94
C PHE A 192 -13.85 -15.52 -5.59
N VAL A 193 -13.43 -15.44 -4.35
CA VAL A 193 -12.37 -16.28 -3.77
C VAL A 193 -12.85 -16.77 -2.41
N GLU A 194 -12.77 -18.08 -2.18
CA GLU A 194 -12.96 -18.67 -0.86
C GLU A 194 -11.64 -18.56 -0.10
N ASN A 195 -11.62 -17.76 0.95
CA ASN A 195 -10.42 -17.50 1.77
C ASN A 195 -10.64 -17.78 3.26
N TYR A 196 -11.55 -18.67 3.59
CA TYR A 196 -11.94 -19.09 4.94
C TYR A 196 -11.91 -20.61 5.09
#